data_4702c57fcb7336b2d42c482b232393f8
#
_entry.id   4702c57fcb7336b2d42c482b232393f8
#
_cell.length_a   1.000
_cell.length_b   1.000
_cell.length_c   1.000
_cell.angle_alpha   90.00
_cell.angle_beta   90.00
_cell.angle_gamma   90.00
#
_symmetry.space_group_name_H-M   'P 1'
#
loop_
_entity.id
_entity.type
_entity.pdbx_description
1 polymer ?
#
loop_
_entity_poly.entity_id
_entity_poly.type
_entity_poly.pdbx_seq_one_letter_code
_entity_poly.pdbx_strand_id
1 'polypeptide(L)'
;LNSFGVSEESAAARDRGGVDITAVKMDGTPWQGLLPAQAYYSAIGNRDGIIEGQLYSATNIRMREIAFSYKLPIKWQGIKQASISLTGRNLFFFRNDAPYDPELNTTTGVGGQGYDSFALPTTRSYGLNLKVSF
;
A
#
# COMPACT_ATOMS: atom_id res chain seq x y z
N LEU A 1 -2.62 11.74 -0.08
CA LEU A 1 -1.43 11.64 -0.95
C LEU A 1 -1.63 12.47 -2.23
N ASN A 2 -2.76 12.33 -2.92
CA ASN A 2 -3.03 13.05 -4.18
C ASN A 2 -3.00 14.57 -4.00
N SER A 3 -3.56 15.09 -2.91
CA SER A 3 -3.59 16.53 -2.61
C SER A 3 -2.20 17.13 -2.37
N PHE A 4 -1.22 16.31 -2.01
CA PHE A 4 0.18 16.73 -1.81
C PHE A 4 1.06 16.53 -3.04
N GLY A 5 0.53 16.00 -4.14
CA GLY A 5 1.27 15.79 -5.38
C GLY A 5 2.35 14.71 -5.31
N VAL A 6 2.22 13.75 -4.37
CA VAL A 6 3.23 12.70 -4.13
C VAL A 6 2.78 11.31 -4.60
N SER A 7 1.55 11.15 -5.06
CA SER A 7 1.14 9.93 -5.77
C SER A 7 1.63 9.97 -7.22
N GLU A 8 1.78 8.81 -7.84
CA GLU A 8 2.21 8.70 -9.24
C GLU A 8 1.33 9.52 -10.17
N GLU A 9 0.00 9.43 -9.98
CA GLU A 9 -0.98 10.16 -10.78
C GLU A 9 -0.88 11.68 -10.60
N SER A 10 -0.84 12.16 -9.36
CA SER A 10 -0.77 13.60 -9.07
C SER A 10 0.59 14.20 -9.42
N ALA A 11 1.67 13.44 -9.32
CA ALA A 11 2.99 13.85 -9.78
C ALA A 11 3.00 13.98 -11.31
N ALA A 12 2.47 13.01 -12.03
CA ALA A 12 2.37 13.06 -13.48
C ALA A 12 1.48 14.23 -13.97
N ALA A 13 0.38 14.50 -13.27
CA ALA A 13 -0.49 15.65 -13.56
C ALA A 13 0.25 16.98 -13.33
N ARG A 14 0.99 17.11 -12.24
CA ARG A 14 1.82 18.29 -11.96
C ARG A 14 2.85 18.51 -13.06
N ASP A 15 3.57 17.47 -13.48
CA ASP A 15 4.65 17.56 -14.47
C ASP A 15 4.11 17.89 -15.88
N ARG A 16 2.87 17.52 -16.18
CA ARG A 16 2.15 17.93 -17.41
C ARG A 16 1.55 19.35 -17.33
N GLY A 17 1.62 20.01 -16.18
CA GLY A 17 1.05 21.33 -15.95
C GLY A 17 -0.40 21.35 -15.49
N GLY A 18 -1.06 20.20 -15.35
CA GLY A 18 -2.44 20.11 -14.87
C GLY A 18 -3.16 18.82 -15.27
N VAL A 19 -4.45 18.84 -15.02
CA VAL A 19 -5.41 17.77 -15.36
C VAL A 19 -6.37 18.30 -16.44
N ASP A 20 -6.50 17.56 -17.53
CA ASP A 20 -7.51 17.85 -18.57
C ASP A 20 -8.89 17.47 -18.04
N ILE A 21 -9.77 18.41 -17.94
CA ILE A 21 -11.15 18.21 -17.51
C ILE A 21 -12.16 18.80 -18.47
N THR A 22 -13.31 18.14 -18.53
CA THR A 22 -14.52 18.67 -19.13
C THR A 22 -15.48 19.00 -17.99
N ALA A 23 -15.87 20.24 -17.87
CA ALA A 23 -16.69 20.75 -16.78
C ALA A 23 -17.79 21.69 -17.30
N VAL A 24 -18.67 22.09 -16.42
CA VAL A 24 -19.69 23.08 -16.68
C VAL A 24 -19.45 24.25 -15.73
N LYS A 25 -19.39 25.46 -16.26
CA LYS A 25 -19.29 26.68 -15.45
C LYS A 25 -20.59 26.92 -14.67
N MET A 26 -20.53 27.80 -13.68
CA MET A 26 -21.72 28.15 -12.88
C MET A 26 -22.84 28.79 -13.71
N ASP A 27 -22.53 29.34 -14.87
CA ASP A 27 -23.50 29.91 -15.84
C ASP A 27 -24.12 28.86 -16.78
N GLY A 28 -23.79 27.57 -16.59
CA GLY A 28 -24.27 26.46 -17.39
C GLY A 28 -23.51 26.24 -18.71
N THR A 29 -22.50 27.04 -19.03
CA THR A 29 -21.71 26.86 -20.26
C THR A 29 -20.67 25.73 -20.12
N PRO A 30 -20.53 24.88 -21.16
CA PRO A 30 -19.49 23.84 -21.13
C PRO A 30 -18.09 24.46 -21.17
N TRP A 31 -17.20 23.92 -20.40
CA TRP A 31 -15.79 24.30 -20.38
C TRP A 31 -14.92 23.06 -20.49
N GLN A 32 -13.88 23.16 -21.30
CA GLN A 32 -12.86 22.14 -21.45
C GLN A 32 -11.49 22.79 -21.41
N GLY A 33 -10.59 22.23 -20.64
CA GLY A 33 -9.23 22.76 -20.55
C GLY A 33 -8.40 22.12 -19.46
N LEU A 34 -7.18 22.62 -19.35
CA LEU A 34 -6.19 22.15 -18.40
C LEU A 34 -6.38 22.92 -17.09
N LEU A 35 -6.73 22.22 -16.01
CA LEU A 35 -6.83 22.78 -14.66
C LEU A 35 -5.51 22.50 -13.91
N PRO A 36 -4.89 23.50 -13.23
CA PRO A 36 -3.71 23.25 -12.43
C PRO A 36 -3.89 22.07 -11.47
N ALA A 37 -2.94 21.15 -11.43
CA ALA A 37 -3.04 19.90 -10.68
C ALA A 37 -3.37 20.15 -9.20
N GLN A 38 -2.75 21.16 -8.58
CA GLN A 38 -3.04 21.52 -7.19
C GLN A 38 -4.49 21.94 -6.98
N ALA A 39 -5.06 22.77 -7.87
CA ALA A 39 -6.44 23.20 -7.77
C ALA A 39 -7.41 22.02 -7.91
N TYR A 40 -7.16 21.14 -8.89
CA TYR A 40 -7.97 19.94 -9.11
C TYR A 40 -7.96 19.02 -7.89
N TYR A 41 -6.77 18.58 -7.45
CA TYR A 41 -6.66 17.63 -6.33
C TYR A 41 -7.06 18.22 -4.97
N SER A 42 -6.94 19.52 -4.79
CA SER A 42 -7.46 20.19 -3.58
C SER A 42 -8.99 20.23 -3.59
N ALA A 43 -9.62 20.43 -4.73
CA ALA A 43 -11.07 20.46 -4.85
C ALA A 43 -11.69 19.07 -4.62
N ILE A 44 -11.16 18.03 -5.28
CA ILE A 44 -11.69 16.65 -5.13
C ILE A 44 -11.31 16.01 -3.79
N GLY A 45 -10.18 16.40 -3.20
CA GLY A 45 -9.65 15.86 -1.94
C GLY A 45 -10.13 16.58 -0.68
N ASN A 46 -10.98 17.58 -0.81
CA ASN A 46 -11.54 18.30 0.32
C ASN A 46 -12.56 17.44 1.08
N ARG A 47 -12.90 17.85 2.31
CA ARG A 47 -13.86 17.15 3.18
C ARG A 47 -15.23 16.94 2.51
N ASP A 48 -15.66 17.89 1.70
CA ASP A 48 -16.90 17.85 0.92
C ASP A 48 -16.65 17.54 -0.57
N GLY A 49 -15.50 16.93 -0.87
CA GLY A 49 -15.04 16.66 -2.22
C GLY A 49 -15.68 15.43 -2.87
N ILE A 50 -15.27 15.15 -4.10
CA ILE A 50 -15.71 13.99 -4.88
C ILE A 50 -14.90 12.76 -4.44
N ILE A 51 -15.49 11.95 -3.58
CA ILE A 51 -14.82 10.77 -2.99
C ILE A 51 -14.67 9.63 -4.01
N GLU A 52 -15.49 9.58 -5.05
CA GLU A 52 -15.49 8.48 -6.04
C GLU A 52 -14.12 8.22 -6.67
N GLY A 53 -13.38 9.28 -6.98
CA GLY A 53 -12.01 9.15 -7.53
C GLY A 53 -10.95 8.66 -6.53
N GLN A 54 -11.32 8.48 -5.27
CA GLN A 54 -10.44 8.01 -4.20
C GLN A 54 -10.82 6.62 -3.68
N LEU A 55 -11.83 5.99 -4.30
CA LEU A 55 -12.25 4.63 -3.97
C LEU A 55 -11.40 3.63 -4.76
N TYR A 56 -10.67 2.81 -4.05
CA TYR A 56 -9.85 1.75 -4.62
C TYR A 56 -10.33 0.38 -4.17
N SER A 57 -10.15 -0.60 -5.03
CA SER A 57 -10.39 -2.00 -4.65
C SER A 57 -9.33 -2.44 -3.63
N ALA A 58 -9.77 -3.01 -2.52
CA ALA A 58 -8.87 -3.60 -1.53
C ALA A 58 -8.39 -5.01 -1.91
N THR A 59 -8.68 -5.45 -3.14
CA THR A 59 -8.25 -6.76 -3.62
C THR A 59 -6.73 -6.84 -3.68
N ASN A 60 -6.19 -7.77 -2.93
CA ASN A 60 -4.75 -8.02 -2.91
C ASN A 60 -4.44 -9.51 -2.75
N ILE A 61 -3.30 -9.91 -3.30
CA ILE A 61 -2.71 -11.24 -3.13
C ILE A 61 -1.25 -11.02 -2.76
N ARG A 62 -0.86 -11.41 -1.54
CA ARG A 62 0.51 -11.23 -1.07
C ARG A 62 1.12 -12.48 -0.48
N MET A 63 2.44 -12.53 -0.53
CA MET A 63 3.23 -13.52 0.18
C MET A 63 3.38 -13.07 1.64
N ARG A 64 2.54 -13.62 2.52
CA ARG A 64 2.57 -13.26 3.96
C ARG A 64 3.76 -13.86 4.67
N GLU A 65 4.01 -15.14 4.45
CA GLU A 65 5.12 -15.83 5.08
C GLU A 65 5.62 -16.95 4.17
N ILE A 66 6.92 -17.08 4.11
CA ILE A 66 7.61 -18.26 3.60
C ILE A 66 8.60 -18.72 4.67
N ALA A 67 8.55 -19.99 5.01
CA ALA A 67 9.48 -20.58 5.95
C ALA A 67 10.12 -21.82 5.33
N PHE A 68 11.43 -21.88 5.40
CA PHE A 68 12.21 -23.03 4.98
C PHE A 68 13.03 -23.52 6.16
N SER A 69 12.87 -24.79 6.51
CA SER A 69 13.59 -25.43 7.62
C SER A 69 14.37 -26.63 7.15
N TYR A 70 15.61 -26.70 7.53
CA TYR A 70 16.49 -27.81 7.22
C TYR A 70 17.08 -28.44 8.48
N LYS A 71 16.95 -29.76 8.62
CA LYS A 71 17.58 -30.52 9.70
C LYS A 71 18.99 -30.88 9.29
N LEU A 72 19.95 -30.40 10.06
CA LEU A 72 21.37 -30.69 9.83
C LEU A 72 21.66 -32.12 10.27
N PRO A 73 22.25 -32.96 9.41
CA PRO A 73 22.63 -34.32 9.76
C PRO A 73 23.94 -34.33 10.58
N ILE A 74 23.90 -33.75 11.77
CA ILE A 74 25.07 -33.68 12.66
C ILE A 74 25.11 -34.93 13.51
N LYS A 75 26.22 -35.64 13.43
CA LYS A 75 26.57 -36.79 14.30
C LYS A 75 27.72 -36.38 15.20
N TRP A 76 27.47 -35.50 16.16
CA TRP A 76 28.50 -35.07 17.09
C TRP A 76 28.13 -35.52 18.52
N GLN A 77 29.12 -35.99 19.29
CA GLN A 77 28.87 -36.39 20.70
C GLN A 77 28.34 -35.19 21.48
N GLY A 78 27.14 -35.36 22.06
CA GLY A 78 26.47 -34.31 22.84
C GLY A 78 25.38 -33.53 22.09
N ILE A 79 25.33 -33.55 20.77
CA ILE A 79 24.25 -32.90 20.00
C ILE A 79 23.33 -33.98 19.42
N LYS A 80 22.06 -33.97 19.86
CA LYS A 80 21.05 -34.91 19.36
C LYS A 80 20.45 -34.47 18.05
N GLN A 81 20.25 -33.16 17.89
CA GLN A 81 19.64 -32.59 16.69
C GLN A 81 20.00 -31.12 16.52
N ALA A 82 20.26 -30.72 15.30
CA ALA A 82 20.33 -29.31 14.94
C ALA A 82 19.46 -29.02 13.72
N SER A 83 18.83 -27.88 13.69
CA SER A 83 18.06 -27.40 12.54
C SER A 83 18.28 -25.92 12.33
N ILE A 84 18.30 -25.52 11.07
CA ILE A 84 18.35 -24.13 10.64
C ILE A 84 17.03 -23.80 9.93
N SER A 85 16.45 -22.65 10.25
CA SER A 85 15.22 -22.19 9.62
C SER A 85 15.38 -20.77 9.13
N LEU A 86 14.96 -20.53 7.89
CA LEU A 86 14.86 -19.23 7.28
C LEU A 86 13.39 -18.85 7.20
N THR A 87 13.03 -17.67 7.62
CA THR A 87 11.66 -17.15 7.54
C THR A 87 11.67 -15.78 6.88
N GLY A 88 10.78 -15.59 5.93
CA GLY A 88 10.52 -14.28 5.33
C GLY A 88 9.06 -13.92 5.45
N ARG A 89 8.75 -12.70 5.89
CA ARG A 89 7.37 -12.23 6.03
C ARG A 89 7.14 -10.96 5.24
N ASN A 90 5.92 -10.82 4.71
CA ASN A 90 5.46 -9.67 3.92
C ASN A 90 6.41 -9.32 2.77
N LEU A 91 6.87 -10.34 2.02
CA LEU A 91 7.95 -10.18 1.05
C LEU A 91 7.52 -9.33 -0.15
N PHE A 92 6.37 -9.64 -0.73
CA PHE A 92 5.84 -8.92 -1.90
C PHE A 92 4.36 -9.21 -2.12
N PHE A 93 3.74 -8.32 -2.92
CA PHE A 93 2.41 -8.54 -3.47
C PHE A 93 2.52 -9.20 -4.85
N PHE A 94 1.72 -10.24 -5.09
CA PHE A 94 1.47 -10.75 -6.44
C PHE A 94 0.50 -9.86 -7.20
N ARG A 95 -0.47 -9.30 -6.47
CA ARG A 95 -1.46 -8.36 -6.96
C ARG A 95 -1.83 -7.39 -5.86
N ASN A 96 -1.93 -6.14 -6.20
CA ASN A 96 -2.48 -5.10 -5.33
C ASN A 96 -3.19 -4.07 -6.20
N ASP A 97 -4.51 -3.94 -6.04
CA ASP A 97 -5.34 -3.05 -6.84
C ASP A 97 -5.44 -1.64 -6.19
N ALA A 98 -4.97 -1.49 -4.95
CA ALA A 98 -4.89 -0.21 -4.26
C ALA A 98 -3.48 0.41 -4.36
N PRO A 99 -3.33 1.74 -4.39
CA PRO A 99 -2.04 2.41 -4.40
C PRO A 99 -1.31 2.39 -3.05
N TYR A 100 -1.89 1.76 -2.05
CA TYR A 100 -1.38 1.61 -0.68
C TYR A 100 -1.56 0.17 -0.21
N ASP A 101 -1.09 -0.15 1.00
CA ASP A 101 -1.32 -1.46 1.61
C ASP A 101 -2.77 -1.54 2.15
N PRO A 102 -3.67 -2.31 1.53
CA PRO A 102 -5.09 -2.33 1.88
C PRO A 102 -5.40 -3.03 3.22
N GLU A 103 -4.42 -3.66 3.85
CA GLU A 103 -4.59 -4.30 5.16
C GLU A 103 -4.28 -3.37 6.34
N LEU A 104 -3.89 -2.13 6.06
CA LEU A 104 -3.65 -1.13 7.09
C LEU A 104 -4.98 -0.56 7.57
N ASN A 105 -5.30 -0.82 8.81
CA ASN A 105 -6.41 -0.20 9.50
C ASN A 105 -5.89 0.76 10.56
N THR A 106 -6.22 2.03 10.44
CA THR A 106 -5.86 3.06 11.43
C THR A 106 -6.77 3.03 12.66
N THR A 107 -7.89 2.34 12.56
CA THR A 107 -8.88 2.21 13.63
C THR A 107 -9.46 0.81 13.69
N THR A 108 -9.76 0.36 14.90
CA THR A 108 -10.46 -0.91 15.16
C THR A 108 -11.99 -0.75 15.11
N GLY A 109 -12.49 0.48 15.05
CA GLY A 109 -13.91 0.77 14.96
C GLY A 109 -14.48 0.42 13.59
N VAL A 110 -15.71 -0.13 13.56
CA VAL A 110 -16.39 -0.58 12.33
C VAL A 110 -16.53 0.55 11.30
N GLY A 111 -16.75 1.80 11.76
CA GLY A 111 -16.92 2.97 10.88
C GLY A 111 -15.63 3.54 10.29
N GLY A 112 -14.47 3.05 10.70
CA GLY A 112 -13.17 3.54 10.21
C GLY A 112 -12.40 2.52 9.38
N GLN A 113 -12.96 1.35 9.15
CA GLN A 113 -12.33 0.33 8.32
C GLN A 113 -12.34 0.77 6.84
N GLY A 114 -11.20 0.58 6.19
CA GLY A 114 -11.04 0.96 4.78
C GLY A 114 -10.63 2.43 4.55
N TYR A 115 -10.48 3.23 5.59
CA TYR A 115 -9.88 4.56 5.47
C TYR A 115 -8.35 4.46 5.60
N ASP A 116 -7.65 4.88 4.54
CA ASP A 116 -6.22 5.15 4.63
C ASP A 116 -5.97 6.55 5.20
N SER A 117 -5.39 6.61 6.38
CA SER A 117 -5.04 7.85 7.08
C SER A 117 -3.53 7.93 7.33
N PHE A 118 -2.73 7.83 6.28
CA PHE A 118 -1.28 7.87 6.34
C PHE A 118 -0.65 6.81 7.26
N ALA A 119 -1.24 5.63 7.34
CA ALA A 119 -0.67 4.52 8.08
C ALA A 119 0.66 4.08 7.45
N LEU A 120 1.62 3.74 8.30
CA LEU A 120 2.89 3.21 7.83
C LEU A 120 2.67 1.83 7.19
N PRO A 121 3.24 1.56 6.00
CA PRO A 121 3.10 0.27 5.35
C PRO A 121 3.71 -0.86 6.19
N THR A 122 3.20 -2.07 5.99
CA THR A 122 3.74 -3.26 6.64
C THR A 122 5.20 -3.48 6.27
N THR A 123 6.03 -3.79 7.27
CA THR A 123 7.46 -4.02 7.06
C THR A 123 7.74 -5.42 6.55
N ARG A 124 8.75 -5.55 5.69
CA ARG A 124 9.33 -6.85 5.35
C ARG A 124 10.24 -7.29 6.48
N SER A 125 10.17 -8.55 6.82
CA SER A 125 11.07 -9.13 7.83
C SER A 125 11.70 -10.42 7.35
N TYR A 126 12.96 -10.61 7.71
CA TYR A 126 13.72 -11.81 7.45
C TYR A 126 14.24 -12.35 8.79
N GLY A 127 14.06 -13.62 9.02
CA GLY A 127 14.50 -14.29 10.23
C GLY A 127 15.38 -15.48 9.92
N LEU A 128 16.42 -15.65 10.72
CA LEU A 128 17.23 -16.85 10.79
C LEU A 128 17.10 -17.45 12.17
N ASN A 129 16.72 -18.71 12.26
CA ASN A 129 16.61 -19.42 13.52
C ASN A 129 17.50 -20.67 13.48
N LEU A 130 18.33 -20.83 14.49
CA LEU A 130 19.14 -22.01 14.73
C LEU A 130 18.65 -22.70 16.00
N LYS A 131 18.18 -23.93 15.88
CA LYS A 131 17.75 -24.75 17.03
C LYS A 131 18.71 -25.93 17.19
N VAL A 132 19.30 -26.04 18.35
CA VAL A 132 20.20 -27.15 18.73
C VAL A 132 19.61 -27.83 19.95
N SER A 133 19.57 -29.17 19.93
CA SER A 133 19.14 -30.01 21.05
C SER A 133 20.31 -30.88 21.49
N PHE A 134 20.55 -30.89 22.78
CA PHE A 134 21.63 -31.66 23.44
C PHE A 134 21.07 -32.91 24.11
#